data_ec4ed0d3ef4f2e06c4a765a4c80a7a28
#
_entry.id   ec4ed0d3ef4f2e06c4a765a4c80a7a28
#
_cell.length_a   1.000
_cell.length_b   1.000
_cell.length_c   1.000
_cell.angle_alpha   90.00
_cell.angle_beta   90.00
_cell.angle_gamma   90.00
#
_symmetry.space_group_name_H-M   'P 1'
#
loop_
_entity.id
_entity.type
_entity.pdbx_description
1 polymer ?
#
loop_
_entity_poly.entity_id
_entity_poly.type
_entity_poly.pdbx_seq_one_letter_code
_entity_poly.pdbx_strand_id
1 'polypeptide(L)'
;MADKPAGARTGLTRQAQLERMAEALRSSSAGADWALLGEQVRVLAPQLRALAAHGPWNAAERQACARLRAAHDAAQETAAAASSVLAARLQQLNSNKDGWLAYAMHSDTESGTSQL
;
A
#
# COMPACT_ATOMS: atom_id res chain seq x y z
N MET A 1 9.65 36.85 16.31
CA MET A 1 10.59 35.98 15.58
C MET A 1 11.09 34.80 16.41
N ALA A 2 11.26 35.00 17.66
CA ALA A 2 11.84 33.95 18.50
C ALA A 2 11.00 32.68 18.50
N ASP A 3 9.71 32.81 18.37
CA ASP A 3 8.81 31.67 18.35
C ASP A 3 8.99 30.81 17.11
N LYS A 4 9.34 31.43 16.01
CA LYS A 4 9.49 30.70 14.75
C LYS A 4 10.57 29.64 14.81
N PRO A 5 11.77 29.95 15.30
CA PRO A 5 12.79 28.93 15.40
C PRO A 5 12.35 27.73 16.25
N ALA A 6 11.66 28.00 17.33
CA ALA A 6 11.18 26.90 18.18
C ALA A 6 10.19 26.01 17.45
N GLY A 7 9.23 26.60 16.75
CA GLY A 7 8.28 25.86 15.97
C GLY A 7 8.94 25.08 14.86
N ALA A 8 9.89 25.69 14.17
CA ALA A 8 10.61 25.04 13.09
C ALA A 8 11.45 23.86 13.59
N ARG A 9 12.04 24.00 14.77
CA ARG A 9 12.87 22.92 15.32
C ARG A 9 12.06 21.75 15.82
N THR A 10 10.92 22.02 16.45
CA THR A 10 10.15 20.98 17.10
C THR A 10 9.24 20.25 16.13
N GLY A 11 9.00 20.82 14.97
CA GLY A 11 8.14 20.16 14.03
C GLY A 11 7.94 20.95 12.78
N LEU A 12 7.40 20.29 11.84
CA LEU A 12 7.01 20.88 10.57
C LEU A 12 5.66 21.58 10.73
N THR A 13 5.39 22.54 9.84
CA THR A 13 4.04 23.08 9.75
C THR A 13 3.08 21.95 9.39
N ARG A 14 1.80 22.18 9.66
CA ARG A 14 0.78 21.17 9.29
C ARG A 14 0.82 20.88 7.80
N GLN A 15 0.97 21.93 6.98
CA GLN A 15 1.07 21.75 5.53
C GLN A 15 2.23 20.83 5.17
N ALA A 16 3.42 21.09 5.73
CA ALA A 16 4.59 20.28 5.44
C ALA A 16 4.42 18.84 5.91
N GLN A 17 3.78 18.65 7.05
CA GLN A 17 3.50 17.30 7.54
C GLN A 17 2.57 16.55 6.61
N LEU A 18 1.52 17.21 6.14
CA LEU A 18 0.58 16.60 5.18
C LEU A 18 1.28 16.24 3.88
N GLU A 19 2.16 17.12 3.41
CA GLU A 19 2.93 16.86 2.18
C GLU A 19 3.89 15.70 2.36
N ARG A 20 4.51 15.59 3.52
CA ARG A 20 5.37 14.45 3.82
C ARG A 20 4.60 13.14 3.88
N MET A 21 3.42 13.18 4.45
CA MET A 21 2.57 11.99 4.51
C MET A 21 2.20 11.53 3.10
N ALA A 22 1.85 12.47 2.22
CA ALA A 22 1.54 12.16 0.84
C ALA A 22 2.75 11.57 0.12
N GLU A 23 3.92 12.15 0.32
CA GLU A 23 5.14 11.66 -0.32
C GLU A 23 5.51 10.26 0.19
N ALA A 24 5.33 10.02 1.48
CA ALA A 24 5.59 8.69 2.05
C ALA A 24 4.71 7.62 1.41
N LEU A 25 3.43 7.93 1.20
CA LEU A 25 2.51 6.99 0.53
C LEU A 25 2.93 6.75 -0.91
N ARG A 26 3.30 7.80 -1.63
CA ARG A 26 3.75 7.66 -3.01
C ARG A 26 5.02 6.83 -3.10
N SER A 27 5.96 7.07 -2.22
CA SER A 27 7.23 6.36 -2.20
C SER A 27 7.07 4.88 -1.89
N SER A 28 6.28 4.55 -0.87
CA SER A 28 6.02 3.16 -0.51
C SER A 28 5.31 2.42 -1.63
N SER A 29 4.33 3.08 -2.25
CA SER A 29 3.57 2.50 -3.35
C SER A 29 4.47 2.26 -4.56
N ALA A 30 5.29 3.25 -4.92
CA ALA A 30 6.20 3.13 -6.06
C ALA A 30 7.23 2.03 -5.84
N GLY A 31 7.70 1.85 -4.61
CA GLY A 31 8.64 0.80 -4.27
C GLY A 31 8.01 -0.55 -3.99
N ALA A 32 6.70 -0.65 -4.10
CA ALA A 32 5.95 -1.86 -3.80
C ALA A 32 6.23 -2.38 -2.37
N ASP A 33 6.49 -1.48 -1.46
CA ASP A 33 6.68 -1.82 -0.05
C ASP A 33 5.32 -1.83 0.64
N TRP A 34 4.59 -2.90 0.43
CA TRP A 34 3.19 -3.00 0.86
C TRP A 34 3.05 -3.06 2.38
N ALA A 35 4.02 -3.65 3.06
CA ALA A 35 4.01 -3.70 4.52
C ALA A 35 4.15 -2.29 5.10
N LEU A 36 5.07 -1.50 4.57
CA LEU A 36 5.25 -0.12 5.01
C LEU A 36 4.04 0.74 4.64
N LEU A 37 3.50 0.57 3.44
CA LEU A 37 2.31 1.28 3.02
C LEU A 37 1.14 1.00 3.96
N GLY A 38 0.92 -0.27 4.30
CA GLY A 38 -0.14 -0.65 5.22
C GLY A 38 0.01 0.01 6.59
N GLU A 39 1.24 0.07 7.09
CA GLU A 39 1.52 0.73 8.36
C GLU A 39 1.25 2.23 8.28
N GLN A 40 1.66 2.86 7.19
CA GLN A 40 1.42 4.28 6.98
C GLN A 40 -0.08 4.59 6.91
N VAL A 41 -0.83 3.76 6.20
CA VAL A 41 -2.28 3.93 6.10
C VAL A 41 -2.95 3.73 7.46
N ARG A 42 -2.47 2.76 8.23
CA ARG A 42 -3.05 2.46 9.54
C ARG A 42 -2.96 3.65 10.50
N VAL A 43 -1.85 4.39 10.44
CA VAL A 43 -1.66 5.53 11.36
C VAL A 43 -2.14 6.85 10.78
N LEU A 44 -2.61 6.86 9.53
CA LEU A 44 -2.97 8.09 8.84
C LEU A 44 -4.12 8.83 9.52
N ALA A 45 -5.20 8.13 9.83
CA ALA A 45 -6.37 8.74 10.44
C ALA A 45 -6.08 9.36 11.81
N PRO A 46 -5.38 8.65 12.73
CA PRO A 46 -4.99 9.27 13.99
C PRO A 46 -4.09 10.49 13.81
N GLN A 47 -3.15 10.43 12.87
CA GLN A 47 -2.28 11.57 12.60
C GLN A 47 -3.06 12.77 12.08
N LEU A 48 -4.00 12.54 11.16
CA LEU A 48 -4.85 13.60 10.63
C LEU A 48 -5.72 14.22 11.73
N ARG A 49 -6.28 13.39 12.59
CA ARG A 49 -7.08 13.89 13.70
C ARG A 49 -6.26 14.76 14.64
N ALA A 50 -5.02 14.34 14.91
CA ALA A 50 -4.14 15.11 15.77
C ALA A 50 -3.82 16.48 15.17
N LEU A 51 -3.57 16.53 13.87
CA LEU A 51 -3.30 17.79 13.19
C LEU A 51 -4.56 18.67 13.14
N ALA A 52 -5.70 18.08 12.87
CA ALA A 52 -6.97 18.82 12.80
C ALA A 52 -7.37 19.42 14.14
N ALA A 53 -6.91 18.83 15.24
CA ALA A 53 -7.23 19.33 16.56
C ALA A 53 -6.64 20.71 16.85
N HIS A 54 -5.67 21.15 16.05
CA HIS A 54 -5.05 22.44 16.22
C HIS A 54 -5.84 23.59 15.56
N GLY A 55 -6.98 23.30 15.02
CA GLY A 55 -7.86 24.33 14.48
C GLY A 55 -8.20 24.10 13.01
N PRO A 56 -9.02 24.99 12.43
CA PRO A 56 -9.45 24.83 11.04
C PRO A 56 -8.28 24.87 10.09
N TRP A 57 -8.42 24.16 8.97
CA TRP A 57 -7.40 24.16 7.92
C TRP A 57 -7.46 25.49 7.16
N ASN A 58 -6.29 26.06 6.86
CA ASN A 58 -6.22 27.17 5.93
C ASN A 58 -6.24 26.65 4.48
N ALA A 59 -6.22 27.56 3.51
CA ALA A 59 -6.35 27.18 2.10
C ALA A 59 -5.20 26.26 1.65
N ALA A 60 -3.97 26.57 2.04
CA ALA A 60 -2.81 25.77 1.67
C ALA A 60 -2.87 24.38 2.31
N GLU A 61 -3.33 24.32 3.55
CA GLU A 61 -3.49 23.05 4.25
C GLU A 61 -4.60 22.21 3.63
N ARG A 62 -5.69 22.83 3.22
CA ARG A 62 -6.76 22.12 2.51
C ARG A 62 -6.25 21.51 1.21
N GLN A 63 -5.42 22.27 0.47
CA GLN A 63 -4.80 21.72 -0.75
C GLN A 63 -3.87 20.56 -0.43
N ALA A 64 -3.10 20.67 0.63
CA ALA A 64 -2.23 19.58 1.06
C ALA A 64 -3.03 18.35 1.46
N CYS A 65 -4.16 18.54 2.13
CA CYS A 65 -5.08 17.44 2.44
C CYS A 65 -5.62 16.78 1.18
N ALA A 66 -5.97 17.59 0.18
CA ALA A 66 -6.46 17.04 -1.09
C ALA A 66 -5.39 16.22 -1.80
N ARG A 67 -4.15 16.70 -1.78
CA ARG A 67 -3.03 15.95 -2.35
C ARG A 67 -2.76 14.65 -1.59
N LEU A 68 -2.88 14.71 -0.27
CA LEU A 68 -2.74 13.52 0.56
C LEU A 68 -3.81 12.49 0.23
N ARG A 69 -5.04 12.95 0.09
CA ARG A 69 -6.15 12.06 -0.28
C ARG A 69 -5.90 11.43 -1.64
N ALA A 70 -5.45 12.22 -2.61
CA ALA A 70 -5.14 11.70 -3.94
C ALA A 70 -4.02 10.67 -3.89
N ALA A 71 -2.98 10.92 -3.08
CA ALA A 71 -1.88 9.97 -2.91
C ALA A 71 -2.37 8.67 -2.25
N HIS A 72 -3.24 8.79 -1.27
CA HIS A 72 -3.83 7.63 -0.60
C HIS A 72 -4.66 6.81 -1.59
N ASP A 73 -5.52 7.46 -2.35
CA ASP A 73 -6.37 6.77 -3.31
C ASP A 73 -5.54 6.08 -4.39
N ALA A 74 -4.53 6.76 -4.90
CA ALA A 74 -3.63 6.18 -5.91
C ALA A 74 -2.86 4.98 -5.34
N ALA A 75 -2.39 5.08 -4.10
CA ALA A 75 -1.69 3.98 -3.44
C ALA A 75 -2.60 2.77 -3.25
N GLN A 76 -3.85 3.02 -2.88
CA GLN A 76 -4.84 1.96 -2.73
C GLN A 76 -5.09 1.25 -4.06
N GLU A 77 -5.22 2.01 -5.13
CA GLU A 77 -5.42 1.42 -6.45
C GLU A 77 -4.21 0.58 -6.88
N THR A 78 -3.00 1.10 -6.64
CA THR A 78 -1.78 0.37 -6.98
C THR A 78 -1.67 -0.92 -6.17
N ALA A 79 -1.97 -0.86 -4.88
CA ALA A 79 -1.94 -2.04 -4.03
C ALA A 79 -2.99 -3.06 -4.45
N ALA A 80 -4.19 -2.60 -4.81
CA ALA A 80 -5.25 -3.49 -5.27
C ALA A 80 -4.87 -4.17 -6.58
N ALA A 81 -4.24 -3.43 -7.50
CA ALA A 81 -3.78 -4.01 -8.76
C ALA A 81 -2.70 -5.06 -8.52
N ALA A 82 -1.75 -4.78 -7.62
CA ALA A 82 -0.69 -5.74 -7.30
C ALA A 82 -1.27 -6.99 -6.65
N SER A 83 -2.25 -6.82 -5.76
CA SER A 83 -2.94 -7.93 -5.11
C SER A 83 -3.69 -8.79 -6.13
N SER A 84 -4.32 -8.15 -7.10
CA SER A 84 -5.05 -8.85 -8.16
C SER A 84 -4.11 -9.66 -9.04
N VAL A 85 -2.96 -9.09 -9.40
CA VAL A 85 -1.94 -9.82 -10.17
C VAL A 85 -1.43 -11.02 -9.39
N LEU A 86 -1.16 -10.83 -8.11
CA LEU A 86 -0.68 -11.93 -7.26
C LEU A 86 -1.72 -13.03 -7.15
N ALA A 87 -2.99 -12.66 -6.96
CA ALA A 87 -4.08 -13.65 -6.88
C ALA A 87 -4.19 -14.44 -8.17
N ALA A 88 -4.06 -13.77 -9.33
CA ALA A 88 -4.10 -14.45 -10.62
C ALA A 88 -2.93 -15.42 -10.77
N ARG A 89 -1.73 -15.02 -10.33
CA ARG A 89 -0.56 -15.89 -10.38
C ARG A 89 -0.70 -17.10 -9.48
N LEU A 90 -1.24 -16.90 -8.28
CA LEU A 90 -1.48 -18.00 -7.36
C LEU A 90 -2.49 -18.97 -7.92
N GLN A 91 -3.55 -18.45 -8.53
CA GLN A 91 -4.55 -19.29 -9.17
C GLN A 91 -3.95 -20.09 -10.32
N GLN A 92 -3.10 -19.46 -11.12
CA GLN A 92 -2.43 -20.13 -12.23
C GLN A 92 -1.50 -21.23 -11.71
N LEU A 93 -0.75 -20.94 -10.64
CA LEU A 93 0.12 -21.94 -10.02
C LEU A 93 -0.68 -23.12 -9.49
N ASN A 94 -1.82 -22.85 -8.86
CA ASN A 94 -2.67 -23.93 -8.36
C ASN A 94 -3.22 -24.77 -9.52
N SER A 95 -3.64 -24.12 -10.60
CA SER A 95 -4.12 -24.83 -11.79
C SER A 95 -3.02 -25.70 -12.40
N ASN A 96 -1.81 -25.14 -12.47
CA ASN A 96 -0.67 -25.89 -12.99
C ASN A 96 -0.34 -27.07 -12.09
N LYS A 97 -0.39 -26.86 -10.77
CA LYS A 97 -0.15 -27.94 -9.82
C LYS A 97 -1.18 -29.05 -9.97
N ASP A 98 -2.44 -28.68 -10.10
CA ASP A 98 -3.52 -29.66 -10.30
C ASP A 98 -3.31 -30.43 -11.61
N GLY A 99 -2.91 -29.74 -12.66
CA GLY A 99 -2.61 -30.37 -13.93
C GLY A 99 -1.43 -31.34 -13.82
N TRP A 100 -0.39 -30.94 -13.13
CA TRP A 100 0.76 -31.83 -12.89
C TRP A 100 0.39 -33.05 -12.08
N LEU A 101 -0.44 -32.87 -11.05
CA LEU A 101 -0.90 -34.00 -10.23
C LEU A 101 -1.76 -34.95 -11.07
N ALA A 102 -2.66 -34.42 -11.88
CA ALA A 102 -3.50 -35.25 -12.75
C ALA A 102 -2.65 -36.01 -13.73
N TYR A 103 -1.66 -35.36 -14.33
CA TYR A 103 -0.75 -36.00 -15.26
C TYR A 103 0.05 -37.10 -14.58
N ALA A 104 0.57 -36.82 -13.40
CA ALA A 104 1.37 -37.80 -12.66
C ALA A 104 0.52 -39.02 -12.29
N MET A 105 -0.71 -38.80 -11.85
CA MET A 105 -1.61 -39.91 -11.51
C MET A 105 -1.94 -40.73 -12.75
N HIS A 106 -2.19 -40.09 -13.86
CA HIS A 106 -2.49 -40.77 -15.10
C HIS A 106 -1.28 -41.58 -15.61
N SER A 107 -0.10 -40.97 -15.53
CA SER A 107 1.15 -41.66 -15.92
C SER A 107 1.41 -42.88 -15.05
N ASP A 108 1.22 -42.77 -13.76
CA ASP A 108 1.40 -43.90 -12.84
C ASP A 108 0.44 -45.04 -13.19
N THR A 109 -0.81 -44.70 -13.51
CA THR A 109 -1.81 -45.67 -13.90
C THR A 109 -1.40 -46.37 -15.18
N GLU A 110 -0.96 -45.61 -16.17
CA GLU A 110 -0.49 -46.18 -17.44
C GLU A 110 0.73 -47.08 -17.25
N SER A 111 1.67 -46.59 -16.46
CA SER A 111 2.87 -47.39 -16.17
C SER A 111 2.54 -48.71 -15.48
N GLY A 112 1.62 -48.63 -14.51
CA GLY A 112 1.17 -49.83 -13.83
C GLY A 112 0.52 -50.81 -14.78
N THR A 113 -0.33 -50.30 -15.65
CA THR A 113 -0.99 -51.11 -16.67
C THR A 113 0.02 -51.73 -17.62
N SER A 114 1.02 -50.97 -18.04
CA SER A 114 2.01 -51.43 -18.99
C SER A 114 2.84 -52.57 -18.43
N GLN A 115 3.06 -52.60 -17.14
CA GLN A 115 3.87 -53.62 -16.50
C GLN A 115 3.13 -54.93 -16.31
N LEU A 116 1.82 -54.86 -16.40
CA LEU A 116 1.03 -56.08 -16.27
C LEU A 116 0.98 -56.85 -17.57
#